data_203c4ae9e336b90ff50bf0172ef4f929
#
_entry.id   203c4ae9e336b90ff50bf0172ef4f929
#
_cell.length_a   1.000
_cell.length_b   1.000
_cell.length_c   1.000
_cell.angle_alpha   90.00
_cell.angle_beta   90.00
_cell.angle_gamma   90.00
#
_symmetry.space_group_name_H-M   'P 1'
#
loop_
_entity.id
_entity.type
_entity.pdbx_description
1 polymer ?
#
loop_
_entity_poly.entity_id
_entity_poly.type
_entity_poly.pdbx_seq_one_letter_code
_entity_poly.pdbx_strand_id
1 'polypeptide(L)'
;GSLQVRGDISATMEVRVTGDVVVNGTMEAALVEAGGNVTVKGGIIGMAEAMQDNPGASAAATARTAHIVCGGDLKARFIANSIISAGQNVEVEREIRQSSIAAGGSVNVGAPNSQQTAITGGHTRALKSVRAGTIGSPAGVPTLVQAGLDPHADIKRSALTRKRLKMNEEKAKLEQLLLFLHSHPERATGDVVERARNTHTKLGRDLIQLDEEEAQLIRDLQPLHEATIIAARRFCGGAKIQVGNKQQEFLEDQVGGKAALEEGQIVIR
;
A
#
# COMPACT_ATOMS: atom_id res chain seq x y z
N GLY A 1 -16.75 13.70 2.64
CA GLY A 1 -16.24 14.95 3.17
C GLY A 1 -14.91 14.79 3.83
N SER A 2 -14.28 15.88 4.24
CA SER A 2 -13.00 15.91 4.95
C SER A 2 -13.20 16.10 6.44
N LEU A 3 -12.23 15.66 7.26
CA LEU A 3 -12.26 15.73 8.72
C LEU A 3 -11.05 16.51 9.24
N GLN A 4 -11.29 17.44 10.15
CA GLN A 4 -10.24 18.11 10.89
C GLN A 4 -10.41 17.88 12.40
N VAL A 5 -9.40 17.29 13.03
CA VAL A 5 -9.33 17.04 14.48
C VAL A 5 -8.35 18.04 15.09
N ARG A 6 -8.79 18.81 16.09
CA ARG A 6 -7.94 19.82 16.76
C ARG A 6 -6.99 19.22 17.79
N GLY A 7 -7.31 18.06 18.34
CA GLY A 7 -6.52 17.31 19.31
C GLY A 7 -6.00 16.00 18.72
N ASP A 8 -5.95 14.99 19.59
CA ASP A 8 -5.46 13.63 19.29
C ASP A 8 -6.60 12.73 18.82
N ILE A 9 -6.25 11.66 18.10
CA ILE A 9 -7.12 10.52 17.87
C ILE A 9 -6.63 9.40 18.78
N SER A 10 -7.48 9.04 19.75
CA SER A 10 -7.14 8.02 20.74
C SER A 10 -7.25 6.61 20.17
N ALA A 11 -6.62 5.67 20.85
CA ALA A 11 -6.64 4.26 20.52
C ALA A 11 -8.08 3.72 20.36
N THR A 12 -8.25 2.74 19.48
CA THR A 12 -9.52 2.07 19.13
C THR A 12 -10.55 2.94 18.37
N MET A 13 -10.25 4.21 18.11
CA MET A 13 -11.10 5.02 17.26
C MET A 13 -11.05 4.57 15.80
N GLU A 14 -12.21 4.62 15.14
CA GLU A 14 -12.35 4.34 13.72
C GLU A 14 -12.84 5.59 13.00
N VAL A 15 -12.10 6.02 11.97
CA VAL A 15 -12.39 7.19 11.16
C VAL A 15 -12.45 6.78 9.70
N ARG A 16 -13.59 6.99 9.04
CA ARG A 16 -13.76 6.74 7.60
C ARG A 16 -14.30 7.99 6.91
N VAL A 17 -13.51 8.53 6.00
CA VAL A 17 -13.89 9.72 5.21
C VAL A 17 -13.53 9.55 3.75
N THR A 18 -14.27 10.20 2.86
CA THR A 18 -13.98 10.19 1.42
C THR A 18 -12.99 11.26 0.98
N GLY A 19 -12.76 12.28 1.82
CA GLY A 19 -11.83 13.38 1.58
C GLY A 19 -10.58 13.27 2.47
N ASP A 20 -10.05 14.41 2.87
CA ASP A 20 -8.82 14.52 3.64
C ASP A 20 -9.06 14.38 5.16
N VAL A 21 -8.04 13.94 5.87
CA VAL A 21 -7.98 13.92 7.34
C VAL A 21 -6.80 14.78 7.81
N VAL A 22 -7.08 15.74 8.68
CA VAL A 22 -6.05 16.57 9.32
C VAL A 22 -6.16 16.44 10.83
N VAL A 23 -5.10 15.95 11.47
CA VAL A 23 -5.00 15.81 12.92
C VAL A 23 -3.91 16.75 13.42
N ASN A 24 -4.26 17.69 14.30
CA ASN A 24 -3.29 18.64 14.84
C ASN A 24 -2.41 18.03 15.94
N GLY A 25 -2.89 16.98 16.60
CA GLY A 25 -2.17 16.23 17.63
C GLY A 25 -1.58 14.91 17.11
N THR A 26 -1.62 13.91 17.96
CA THR A 26 -1.09 12.56 17.76
C THR A 26 -2.21 11.59 17.40
N MET A 27 -1.89 10.53 16.69
CA MET A 27 -2.80 9.44 16.38
C MET A 27 -2.28 8.17 17.05
N GLU A 28 -3.10 7.57 17.93
CA GLU A 28 -2.74 6.39 18.71
C GLU A 28 -3.58 5.20 18.25
N ALA A 29 -2.97 4.07 17.93
CA ALA A 29 -3.59 2.77 17.67
C ALA A 29 -5.04 2.85 17.12
N ALA A 30 -5.28 3.71 16.15
CA ALA A 30 -6.59 3.97 15.53
C ALA A 30 -6.65 3.41 14.12
N LEU A 31 -7.87 3.14 13.64
CA LEU A 31 -8.15 2.81 12.25
C LEU A 31 -8.59 4.05 11.49
N VAL A 32 -7.85 4.46 10.47
CA VAL A 32 -8.19 5.62 9.63
C VAL A 32 -8.21 5.23 8.16
N GLU A 33 -9.35 5.44 7.52
CA GLU A 33 -9.53 5.28 6.08
C GLU A 33 -9.93 6.62 5.46
N ALA A 34 -9.07 7.20 4.63
CA ALA A 34 -9.29 8.46 3.95
C ALA A 34 -9.21 8.26 2.42
N GLY A 35 -10.17 8.81 1.69
CA GLY A 35 -10.10 8.82 0.21
C GLY A 35 -9.07 9.82 -0.32
N GLY A 36 -8.74 10.87 0.43
CA GLY A 36 -7.76 11.90 0.13
C GLY A 36 -6.46 11.76 0.92
N ASN A 37 -5.92 12.89 1.37
CA ASN A 37 -4.66 12.96 2.10
C ASN A 37 -4.87 12.80 3.62
N VAL A 38 -3.83 12.29 4.30
CA VAL A 38 -3.80 12.25 5.77
C VAL A 38 -2.61 13.07 6.26
N THR A 39 -2.89 14.06 7.11
CA THR A 39 -1.85 14.90 7.72
C THR A 39 -1.98 14.84 9.24
N VAL A 40 -0.94 14.33 9.90
CA VAL A 40 -0.82 14.26 11.36
C VAL A 40 0.35 15.15 11.79
N LYS A 41 0.08 16.29 12.45
CA LYS A 41 1.16 17.20 12.88
C LYS A 41 2.01 16.63 14.01
N GLY A 42 1.45 15.70 14.78
CA GLY A 42 2.16 14.89 15.76
C GLY A 42 2.69 13.58 15.17
N GLY A 43 2.79 12.57 16.01
CA GLY A 43 3.20 11.22 15.64
C GLY A 43 2.03 10.29 15.36
N ILE A 44 2.33 9.20 14.67
CA ILE A 44 1.45 8.05 14.52
C ILE A 44 2.08 6.92 15.32
N ILE A 45 1.35 6.40 16.33
CA ILE A 45 1.87 5.47 17.31
C ILE A 45 0.92 4.29 17.45
N GLY A 46 1.38 3.09 17.10
CA GLY A 46 0.72 1.84 17.46
C GLY A 46 1.33 1.24 18.72
N MET A 47 0.70 0.20 19.28
CA MET A 47 1.24 -0.53 20.41
C MET A 47 2.26 -1.56 19.94
N ALA A 48 3.42 -1.65 20.59
CA ALA A 48 4.55 -2.49 20.19
C ALA A 48 4.20 -4.00 20.15
N GLU A 49 3.30 -4.46 21.02
CA GLU A 49 2.88 -5.86 21.13
C GLU A 49 2.09 -6.37 19.89
N ALA A 50 1.56 -5.46 19.08
CA ALA A 50 0.74 -5.83 17.91
C ALA A 50 1.57 -6.17 16.65
N MET A 51 2.86 -5.84 16.63
CA MET A 51 3.76 -6.02 15.47
C MET A 51 4.56 -7.34 15.51
N GLN A 52 4.33 -8.21 16.52
CA GLN A 52 4.92 -9.55 16.51
C GLN A 52 4.22 -10.40 15.44
N ASP A 53 5.01 -10.86 14.48
CA ASP A 53 4.59 -11.65 13.33
C ASP A 53 3.78 -12.89 13.75
N ASN A 54 2.48 -12.80 13.65
CA ASN A 54 1.59 -13.94 13.69
C ASN A 54 0.66 -13.86 12.46
N PRO A 55 0.89 -14.64 11.40
CA PRO A 55 0.02 -14.63 10.23
C PRO A 55 -1.42 -15.07 10.50
N GLY A 56 -1.73 -15.42 11.77
CA GLY A 56 -3.06 -15.71 12.27
C GLY A 56 -3.56 -14.72 13.32
N ALA A 57 -2.97 -13.51 13.42
CA ALA A 57 -3.40 -12.51 14.40
C ALA A 57 -4.88 -12.19 14.27
N SER A 58 -5.62 -12.43 15.35
CA SER A 58 -7.05 -12.19 15.45
C SER A 58 -7.37 -10.70 15.28
N ALA A 59 -8.64 -10.37 14.97
CA ALA A 59 -9.14 -8.98 14.90
C ALA A 59 -8.78 -8.11 16.11
N ALA A 60 -8.49 -8.72 17.27
CA ALA A 60 -8.02 -8.04 18.48
C ALA A 60 -6.57 -7.51 18.38
N ALA A 61 -5.70 -8.12 17.57
CA ALA A 61 -4.34 -7.62 17.33
C ALA A 61 -4.35 -6.42 16.38
N THR A 62 -5.26 -6.40 15.42
CA THR A 62 -5.48 -5.27 14.50
C THR A 62 -5.97 -4.02 15.26
N ALA A 63 -6.74 -4.19 16.33
CA ALA A 63 -7.25 -3.09 17.16
C ALA A 63 -6.17 -2.38 18.00
N ARG A 64 -4.95 -2.93 18.10
CA ARG A 64 -3.84 -2.36 18.88
C ARG A 64 -2.77 -1.69 18.01
N THR A 65 -2.86 -1.84 16.69
CA THR A 65 -1.92 -1.23 15.73
C THR A 65 -2.57 0.02 15.14
N ALA A 66 -1.82 1.09 14.96
CA ALA A 66 -2.32 2.20 14.15
C ALA A 66 -2.35 1.74 12.70
N HIS A 67 -3.55 1.69 12.13
CA HIS A 67 -3.77 1.26 10.75
C HIS A 67 -4.35 2.42 9.93
N ILE A 68 -3.60 2.90 8.96
CA ILE A 68 -3.98 4.04 8.15
C ILE A 68 -3.96 3.66 6.68
N VAL A 69 -5.07 3.91 6.02
CA VAL A 69 -5.21 3.78 4.56
C VAL A 69 -5.61 5.14 4.01
N CYS A 70 -4.85 5.69 3.08
CA CYS A 70 -5.22 6.93 2.38
C CYS A 70 -5.01 6.79 0.87
N GLY A 71 -5.90 7.45 0.11
CA GLY A 71 -5.81 7.47 -1.36
C GLY A 71 -4.74 8.41 -1.90
N GLY A 72 -4.35 9.43 -1.13
CA GLY A 72 -3.34 10.43 -1.47
C GLY A 72 -2.05 10.30 -0.68
N ASP A 73 -1.50 11.44 -0.28
CA ASP A 73 -0.28 11.57 0.51
C ASP A 73 -0.53 11.39 2.00
N LEU A 74 0.45 10.85 2.71
CA LEU A 74 0.48 10.82 4.17
C LEU A 74 1.63 11.68 4.68
N LYS A 75 1.34 12.57 5.64
CA LYS A 75 2.35 13.40 6.32
C LYS A 75 2.26 13.20 7.82
N ALA A 76 3.42 12.95 8.47
CA ALA A 76 3.51 12.81 9.91
C ALA A 76 4.88 13.28 10.43
N ARG A 77 4.95 13.61 11.70
CA ARG A 77 6.22 13.97 12.32
C ARG A 77 7.11 12.75 12.57
N PHE A 78 6.52 11.67 13.06
CA PHE A 78 7.17 10.36 13.20
C PHE A 78 6.12 9.24 13.15
N ILE A 79 6.58 8.03 12.87
CA ILE A 79 5.72 6.84 12.77
C ILE A 79 6.37 5.71 13.58
N ALA A 80 5.59 5.08 14.46
CA ALA A 80 6.05 3.94 15.25
C ALA A 80 4.97 2.87 15.37
N ASN A 81 5.36 1.58 15.25
CA ASN A 81 4.50 0.40 15.42
C ASN A 81 3.17 0.49 14.63
N SER A 82 3.23 0.92 13.37
CA SER A 82 2.05 1.26 12.59
C SER A 82 2.05 0.56 11.23
N ILE A 83 0.85 0.34 10.69
CA ILE A 83 0.63 -0.18 9.33
C ILE A 83 0.04 0.95 8.50
N ILE A 84 0.74 1.36 7.46
CA ILE A 84 0.35 2.48 6.62
C ILE A 84 0.32 2.06 5.15
N SER A 85 -0.78 2.39 4.49
CA SER A 85 -0.98 2.21 3.05
C SER A 85 -1.38 3.56 2.45
N ALA A 86 -0.47 4.20 1.72
CA ALA A 86 -0.70 5.47 1.03
C ALA A 86 -0.75 5.24 -0.48
N GLY A 87 -1.75 5.81 -1.13
CA GLY A 87 -1.88 5.73 -2.60
C GLY A 87 -0.76 6.48 -3.33
N GLN A 88 -0.18 7.51 -2.69
CA GLN A 88 0.91 8.29 -3.25
C GLN A 88 2.13 8.32 -2.32
N ASN A 89 2.49 9.45 -1.77
CA ASN A 89 3.74 9.60 -1.03
C ASN A 89 3.53 9.51 0.49
N VAL A 90 4.58 9.10 1.19
CA VAL A 90 4.68 9.16 2.64
C VAL A 90 5.82 10.09 3.02
N GLU A 91 5.52 11.17 3.72
CA GLU A 91 6.46 12.18 4.20
C GLU A 91 6.51 12.16 5.72
N VAL A 92 7.69 11.90 6.28
CA VAL A 92 7.90 11.83 7.73
C VAL A 92 9.04 12.76 8.11
N GLU A 93 8.86 13.62 9.11
CA GLU A 93 9.88 14.62 9.46
C GLU A 93 11.11 14.00 10.16
N ARG A 94 10.92 12.99 11.01
CA ARG A 94 11.98 12.47 11.89
C ARG A 94 12.36 11.03 11.64
N GLU A 95 11.45 10.09 11.92
CA GLU A 95 11.77 8.67 11.92
C GLU A 95 10.57 7.76 11.67
N ILE A 96 10.86 6.59 11.12
CA ILE A 96 9.94 5.46 11.02
C ILE A 96 10.54 4.32 11.84
N ARG A 97 9.79 3.80 12.82
CA ARG A 97 10.23 2.68 13.67
C ARG A 97 9.23 1.54 13.63
N GLN A 98 9.76 0.31 13.48
CA GLN A 98 9.00 -0.95 13.57
C GLN A 98 7.63 -0.87 12.90
N SER A 99 7.59 -0.35 11.67
CA SER A 99 6.34 -0.09 10.96
C SER A 99 6.33 -0.75 9.60
N SER A 100 5.12 -1.07 9.12
CA SER A 100 4.89 -1.56 7.76
C SER A 100 4.33 -0.41 6.92
N ILE A 101 5.13 0.10 5.99
CA ILE A 101 4.78 1.22 5.13
C ILE A 101 4.65 0.74 3.68
N ALA A 102 3.56 1.10 3.01
CA ALA A 102 3.34 0.88 1.60
C ALA A 102 2.95 2.21 0.93
N ALA A 103 3.77 2.72 0.02
CA ALA A 103 3.54 3.96 -0.71
C ALA A 103 3.50 3.71 -2.22
N GLY A 104 2.43 4.12 -2.89
CA GLY A 104 2.32 4.08 -4.35
C GLY A 104 3.23 5.09 -5.08
N GLY A 105 3.88 5.98 -4.34
CA GLY A 105 4.88 6.93 -4.81
C GLY A 105 6.23 6.73 -4.12
N SER A 106 6.65 7.71 -3.32
CA SER A 106 7.92 7.73 -2.60
C SER A 106 7.72 7.78 -1.09
N VAL A 107 8.69 7.27 -0.33
CA VAL A 107 8.79 7.44 1.12
C VAL A 107 9.98 8.35 1.43
N ASN A 108 9.72 9.50 2.04
CA ASN A 108 10.73 10.48 2.40
C ASN A 108 10.76 10.69 3.91
N VAL A 109 11.91 10.45 4.53
CA VAL A 109 12.11 10.71 5.96
C VAL A 109 13.10 11.85 6.11
N GLY A 110 12.58 13.01 6.55
CA GLY A 110 13.30 14.28 6.67
C GLY A 110 13.47 15.05 5.37
N ALA A 111 14.10 16.21 5.49
CA ALA A 111 14.48 17.02 4.33
C ALA A 111 15.54 16.31 3.49
N PRO A 112 15.75 16.72 2.22
CA PRO A 112 16.85 16.24 1.41
C PRO A 112 18.18 16.39 2.16
N ASN A 113 18.98 15.32 2.16
CA ASN A 113 20.29 15.26 2.86
C ASN A 113 20.27 15.34 4.39
N SER A 114 19.10 15.23 5.02
CA SER A 114 19.02 15.13 6.49
C SER A 114 19.68 13.85 6.98
N GLN A 115 20.71 13.99 7.82
CA GLN A 115 21.46 12.87 8.39
C GLN A 115 20.89 12.36 9.71
N GLN A 116 19.98 13.10 10.36
CA GLN A 116 19.44 12.81 11.68
C GLN A 116 18.18 11.96 11.63
N THR A 117 17.71 11.60 10.45
CA THR A 117 16.49 10.83 10.23
C THR A 117 16.80 9.36 10.06
N ALA A 118 15.84 8.49 10.40
CA ALA A 118 16.06 7.05 10.35
C ALA A 118 14.82 6.25 9.95
N ILE A 119 15.07 5.13 9.28
CA ILE A 119 14.12 4.03 9.13
C ILE A 119 14.71 2.84 9.87
N THR A 120 14.04 2.42 10.96
CA THR A 120 14.54 1.38 11.86
C THR A 120 13.48 0.32 12.10
N GLY A 121 13.73 -0.88 11.64
CA GLY A 121 12.84 -2.03 11.80
C GLY A 121 11.59 -1.97 10.92
N GLY A 122 11.01 -3.15 10.73
CA GLY A 122 9.81 -3.32 9.91
C GLY A 122 10.09 -3.32 8.41
N HIS A 123 9.06 -3.01 7.64
CA HIS A 123 9.08 -3.15 6.19
C HIS A 123 8.59 -1.87 5.51
N THR A 124 9.46 -1.16 4.81
CA THR A 124 9.13 0.05 4.07
C THR A 124 9.20 -0.20 2.57
N ARG A 125 8.07 -0.03 1.87
CA ARG A 125 7.92 -0.29 0.44
C ARG A 125 7.46 0.97 -0.29
N ALA A 126 8.10 1.29 -1.40
CA ALA A 126 7.71 2.40 -2.27
C ALA A 126 7.82 2.00 -3.74
N LEU A 127 6.97 2.57 -4.60
CA LEU A 127 7.09 2.34 -6.03
C LEU A 127 8.31 3.07 -6.61
N LYS A 128 8.55 4.33 -6.20
CA LYS A 128 9.58 5.19 -6.83
C LYS A 128 10.87 5.22 -6.03
N SER A 129 10.83 5.70 -4.80
CA SER A 129 12.05 5.87 -4.01
C SER A 129 11.79 5.83 -2.51
N VAL A 130 12.80 5.41 -1.76
CA VAL A 130 12.86 5.55 -0.30
C VAL A 130 14.08 6.36 0.07
N ARG A 131 13.90 7.39 0.90
CA ARG A 131 14.98 8.24 1.38
C ARG A 131 14.93 8.46 2.88
N ALA A 132 16.07 8.28 3.54
CA ALA A 132 16.28 8.59 4.96
C ALA A 132 17.73 8.99 5.22
N GLY A 133 18.02 9.47 6.43
CA GLY A 133 19.41 9.69 6.88
C GLY A 133 20.12 8.36 7.14
N THR A 134 19.51 7.49 7.91
CA THR A 134 20.01 6.15 8.26
C THR A 134 18.98 5.10 7.93
N ILE A 135 19.39 3.98 7.34
CA ILE A 135 18.56 2.81 7.08
C ILE A 135 19.09 1.64 7.91
N GLY A 136 18.25 1.08 8.77
CA GLY A 136 18.61 0.06 9.74
C GLY A 136 18.94 0.62 11.11
N SER A 137 19.45 -0.24 11.99
CA SER A 137 19.80 0.09 13.38
C SER A 137 21.10 -0.57 13.80
N PRO A 138 21.97 0.14 14.53
CA PRO A 138 23.17 -0.47 15.13
C PRO A 138 22.84 -1.63 16.10
N ALA A 139 21.60 -1.68 16.61
CA ALA A 139 21.11 -2.77 17.45
C ALA A 139 20.67 -4.03 16.67
N GLY A 140 20.87 -4.06 15.35
CA GLY A 140 20.54 -5.21 14.51
C GLY A 140 19.04 -5.47 14.34
N VAL A 141 18.20 -4.45 14.52
CA VAL A 141 16.74 -4.60 14.33
C VAL A 141 16.45 -4.90 12.83
N PRO A 142 15.78 -6.03 12.51
CA PRO A 142 15.48 -6.40 11.14
C PRO A 142 14.76 -5.28 10.40
N THR A 143 15.39 -4.76 9.36
CA THR A 143 14.88 -3.63 8.58
C THR A 143 14.92 -4.01 7.09
N LEU A 144 13.75 -4.00 6.44
CA LEU A 144 13.65 -4.25 5.01
C LEU A 144 13.09 -3.01 4.30
N VAL A 145 13.85 -2.53 3.32
CA VAL A 145 13.44 -1.37 2.51
C VAL A 145 13.40 -1.77 1.04
N GLN A 146 12.27 -1.53 0.39
CA GLN A 146 12.05 -1.91 -1.01
C GLN A 146 11.63 -0.71 -1.86
N ALA A 147 12.18 -0.62 -3.06
CA ALA A 147 11.79 0.36 -4.08
C ALA A 147 11.71 -0.29 -5.46
N GLY A 148 10.82 0.24 -6.31
CA GLY A 148 10.72 -0.18 -7.70
C GLY A 148 9.66 -1.22 -8.02
N LEU A 149 8.91 -1.69 -7.04
CA LEU A 149 7.74 -2.55 -7.23
C LEU A 149 6.51 -1.89 -6.59
N ASP A 150 5.36 -1.98 -7.26
CA ASP A 150 4.11 -1.44 -6.71
C ASP A 150 3.71 -2.25 -5.45
N PRO A 151 3.74 -1.64 -4.26
CA PRO A 151 3.41 -2.34 -3.01
C PRO A 151 1.93 -2.71 -2.90
N HIS A 152 1.07 -2.16 -3.76
CA HIS A 152 -0.38 -2.42 -3.81
C HIS A 152 -0.77 -3.41 -4.91
N ALA A 153 0.18 -3.93 -5.66
CA ALA A 153 -0.04 -4.81 -6.80
C ALA A 153 -0.86 -6.06 -6.46
N ASP A 154 -0.55 -6.73 -5.36
CA ASP A 154 -1.26 -7.93 -4.92
C ASP A 154 -2.71 -7.63 -4.53
N ILE A 155 -2.96 -6.47 -3.91
CA ILE A 155 -4.31 -6.01 -3.55
C ILE A 155 -5.11 -5.72 -4.82
N LYS A 156 -4.53 -5.00 -5.77
CA LYS A 156 -5.14 -4.69 -7.07
C LYS A 156 -5.46 -5.97 -7.84
N ARG A 157 -4.50 -6.89 -7.92
CA ARG A 157 -4.66 -8.19 -8.58
C ARG A 157 -5.79 -9.01 -7.97
N SER A 158 -5.82 -9.12 -6.64
CA SER A 158 -6.87 -9.85 -5.94
C SER A 158 -8.25 -9.23 -6.15
N ALA A 159 -8.34 -7.90 -6.21
CA ALA A 159 -9.58 -7.19 -6.49
C ALA A 159 -10.10 -7.47 -7.91
N LEU A 160 -9.22 -7.44 -8.93
CA LEU A 160 -9.56 -7.76 -10.32
C LEU A 160 -10.00 -9.22 -10.46
N THR A 161 -9.29 -10.17 -9.86
CA THR A 161 -9.67 -11.60 -9.87
C THR A 161 -11.05 -11.81 -9.24
N ARG A 162 -11.35 -11.15 -8.11
CA ARG A 162 -12.66 -11.24 -7.46
C ARG A 162 -13.77 -10.62 -8.33
N LYS A 163 -13.49 -9.49 -8.97
CA LYS A 163 -14.42 -8.83 -9.91
C LYS A 163 -14.73 -9.75 -11.09
N ARG A 164 -13.71 -10.37 -11.68
CA ARG A 164 -13.85 -11.34 -12.79
C ARG A 164 -14.72 -12.53 -12.41
N LEU A 165 -14.47 -13.11 -11.24
CA LEU A 165 -15.25 -14.26 -10.76
C LEU A 165 -16.75 -13.93 -10.68
N LYS A 166 -17.10 -12.80 -10.04
CA LYS A 166 -18.48 -12.35 -9.93
C LYS A 166 -19.14 -12.13 -11.30
N MET A 167 -18.44 -11.46 -12.22
CA MET A 167 -18.97 -11.17 -13.56
C MET A 167 -19.18 -12.45 -14.37
N ASN A 168 -18.29 -13.43 -14.25
CA ASN A 168 -18.45 -14.74 -14.90
C ASN A 168 -19.63 -15.52 -14.32
N GLU A 169 -19.83 -15.49 -13.00
CA GLU A 169 -21.01 -16.10 -12.36
C GLU A 169 -22.31 -15.45 -12.82
N GLU A 170 -22.37 -14.12 -12.91
CA GLU A 170 -23.55 -13.39 -13.43
C GLU A 170 -23.81 -13.72 -14.89
N LYS A 171 -22.77 -13.78 -15.71
CA LYS A 171 -22.87 -14.14 -17.13
C LYS A 171 -23.42 -15.56 -17.30
N ALA A 172 -22.91 -16.53 -16.54
CA ALA A 172 -23.38 -17.90 -16.58
C ALA A 172 -24.88 -18.03 -16.19
N LYS A 173 -25.31 -17.28 -15.15
CA LYS A 173 -26.74 -17.24 -14.76
C LYS A 173 -27.62 -16.65 -15.86
N LEU A 174 -27.16 -15.61 -16.54
CA LEU A 174 -27.90 -15.02 -17.67
C LEU A 174 -27.95 -15.96 -18.87
N GLU A 175 -26.88 -16.69 -19.17
CA GLU A 175 -26.87 -17.71 -20.23
C GLU A 175 -27.88 -18.83 -19.93
N GLN A 176 -27.91 -19.32 -18.69
CA GLN A 176 -28.91 -20.31 -18.26
C GLN A 176 -30.34 -19.77 -18.37
N LEU A 177 -30.58 -18.50 -17.99
CA LEU A 177 -31.86 -17.85 -18.13
C LEU A 177 -32.28 -17.74 -19.59
N LEU A 178 -31.40 -17.31 -20.48
CA LEU A 178 -31.66 -17.18 -21.91
C LEU A 178 -31.97 -18.54 -22.56
N LEU A 179 -31.25 -19.61 -22.17
CA LEU A 179 -31.53 -20.97 -22.62
C LEU A 179 -32.90 -21.45 -22.12
N PHE A 180 -33.23 -21.19 -20.85
CA PHE A 180 -34.54 -21.52 -20.30
C PHE A 180 -35.70 -20.82 -21.02
N LEU A 181 -35.56 -19.50 -21.26
CA LEU A 181 -36.54 -18.71 -22.00
C LEU A 181 -36.70 -19.16 -23.47
N HIS A 182 -35.62 -19.63 -24.08
CA HIS A 182 -35.65 -20.20 -25.41
C HIS A 182 -36.43 -21.52 -25.49
N SER A 183 -36.30 -22.37 -24.44
CA SER A 183 -37.03 -23.65 -24.37
C SER A 183 -38.47 -23.51 -23.88
N HIS A 184 -38.83 -22.34 -23.30
CA HIS A 184 -40.17 -22.07 -22.77
C HIS A 184 -40.74 -20.75 -23.35
N PRO A 185 -41.13 -20.71 -24.64
CA PRO A 185 -41.56 -19.46 -25.29
C PRO A 185 -42.80 -18.82 -24.62
N GLU A 186 -43.64 -19.63 -23.96
CA GLU A 186 -44.79 -19.16 -23.23
C GLU A 186 -44.48 -18.30 -22.00
N ARG A 187 -43.22 -18.38 -21.49
CA ARG A 187 -42.72 -17.57 -20.38
C ARG A 187 -41.84 -16.43 -20.84
N ALA A 188 -41.50 -16.38 -22.08
CA ALA A 188 -40.64 -15.37 -22.69
C ALA A 188 -41.41 -14.11 -23.08
N THR A 189 -41.64 -13.20 -22.10
CA THR A 189 -42.09 -11.85 -22.49
C THR A 189 -40.94 -11.12 -23.20
N GLY A 190 -41.24 -10.46 -24.36
CA GLY A 190 -40.21 -9.83 -25.20
C GLY A 190 -39.28 -8.88 -24.43
N ASP A 191 -39.81 -8.13 -23.47
CA ASP A 191 -39.08 -7.21 -22.63
C ASP A 191 -38.03 -7.93 -21.71
N VAL A 192 -38.37 -9.09 -21.14
CA VAL A 192 -37.46 -9.86 -20.30
C VAL A 192 -36.29 -10.45 -21.09
N VAL A 193 -36.58 -10.98 -22.29
CA VAL A 193 -35.56 -11.53 -23.17
C VAL A 193 -34.60 -10.45 -23.64
N GLU A 194 -35.13 -9.29 -24.03
CA GLU A 194 -34.33 -8.16 -24.50
C GLU A 194 -33.44 -7.60 -23.40
N ARG A 195 -33.96 -7.42 -22.20
CA ARG A 195 -33.16 -7.00 -21.02
C ARG A 195 -32.06 -8.01 -20.69
N ALA A 196 -32.34 -9.30 -20.71
CA ALA A 196 -31.36 -10.35 -20.45
C ALA A 196 -30.23 -10.33 -21.51
N ARG A 197 -30.58 -10.17 -22.79
CA ARG A 197 -29.60 -10.05 -23.88
C ARG A 197 -28.75 -8.80 -23.75
N ASN A 198 -29.36 -7.66 -23.45
CA ASN A 198 -28.65 -6.40 -23.27
C ASN A 198 -27.68 -6.47 -22.11
N THR A 199 -28.11 -7.08 -20.98
CA THR A 199 -27.24 -7.28 -19.81
C THR A 199 -26.11 -8.25 -20.12
N HIS A 200 -26.38 -9.35 -20.82
CA HIS A 200 -25.35 -10.31 -21.25
C HIS A 200 -24.32 -9.66 -22.18
N THR A 201 -24.76 -8.84 -23.14
CA THR A 201 -23.87 -8.11 -24.04
C THR A 201 -23.03 -7.08 -23.29
N LYS A 202 -23.63 -6.38 -22.31
CA LYS A 202 -22.91 -5.44 -21.45
C LYS A 202 -21.82 -6.16 -20.64
N LEU A 203 -22.16 -7.26 -19.96
CA LEU A 203 -21.19 -8.06 -19.21
C LEU A 203 -20.03 -8.57 -20.09
N GLY A 204 -20.33 -8.93 -21.34
CA GLY A 204 -19.28 -9.31 -22.30
C GLY A 204 -18.28 -8.17 -22.57
N ARG A 205 -18.75 -6.93 -22.75
CA ARG A 205 -17.89 -5.76 -22.93
C ARG A 205 -17.10 -5.44 -21.65
N ASP A 206 -17.76 -5.50 -20.50
CA ASP A 206 -17.14 -5.22 -19.21
C ASP A 206 -16.04 -6.25 -18.88
N LEU A 207 -16.17 -7.52 -19.30
CA LEU A 207 -15.13 -8.55 -19.19
C LEU A 207 -13.93 -8.25 -20.08
N ILE A 208 -14.15 -7.78 -21.31
CA ILE A 208 -13.05 -7.36 -22.22
C ILE A 208 -12.28 -6.20 -21.60
N GLN A 209 -12.98 -5.20 -21.03
CA GLN A 209 -12.34 -4.09 -20.34
C GLN A 209 -11.53 -4.58 -19.14
N LEU A 210 -12.03 -5.57 -18.41
CA LEU A 210 -11.31 -6.16 -17.27
C LEU A 210 -10.03 -6.88 -17.72
N ASP A 211 -10.04 -7.55 -18.89
CA ASP A 211 -8.85 -8.15 -19.50
C ASP A 211 -7.79 -7.08 -19.83
N GLU A 212 -8.22 -5.92 -20.31
CA GLU A 212 -7.33 -4.79 -20.57
C GLU A 212 -6.75 -4.22 -19.26
N GLU A 213 -7.58 -4.08 -18.21
CA GLU A 213 -7.16 -3.64 -16.88
C GLU A 213 -6.12 -4.61 -16.28
N GLU A 214 -6.32 -5.94 -16.41
CA GLU A 214 -5.35 -6.94 -15.96
C GLU A 214 -4.05 -6.91 -16.77
N ALA A 215 -4.13 -6.77 -18.09
CA ALA A 215 -2.97 -6.64 -18.95
C ALA A 215 -2.15 -5.37 -18.63
N GLN A 216 -2.83 -4.27 -18.29
CA GLN A 216 -2.17 -3.05 -17.84
C GLN A 216 -1.49 -3.27 -16.49
N LEU A 217 -2.17 -3.88 -15.52
CA LEU A 217 -1.58 -4.20 -14.22
C LEU A 217 -0.31 -5.06 -14.35
N ILE A 218 -0.31 -6.05 -15.24
CA ILE A 218 0.88 -6.88 -15.51
C ILE A 218 2.04 -6.04 -16.05
N ARG A 219 1.77 -5.06 -16.92
CA ARG A 219 2.81 -4.12 -17.40
C ARG A 219 3.34 -3.23 -16.27
N ASP A 220 2.45 -2.74 -15.41
CA ASP A 220 2.79 -1.88 -14.28
C ASP A 220 3.52 -2.63 -13.14
N LEU A 221 3.48 -3.98 -13.16
CA LEU A 221 4.24 -4.85 -12.26
C LEU A 221 5.73 -4.98 -12.64
N GLN A 222 6.13 -4.46 -13.80
CA GLN A 222 7.55 -4.44 -14.15
C GLN A 222 8.31 -3.50 -13.21
N PRO A 223 9.51 -3.92 -12.77
CA PRO A 223 10.32 -3.08 -11.90
C PRO A 223 10.60 -1.72 -12.52
N LEU A 224 10.38 -0.67 -11.76
CA LEU A 224 10.72 0.68 -12.20
C LEU A 224 12.24 0.85 -12.23
N HIS A 225 12.82 1.04 -13.42
CA HIS A 225 14.27 1.13 -13.61
C HIS A 225 14.91 2.32 -12.89
N GLU A 226 14.15 3.41 -12.68
CA GLU A 226 14.62 4.62 -12.00
C GLU A 226 14.45 4.57 -10.47
N ALA A 227 14.01 3.43 -9.94
CA ALA A 227 13.79 3.30 -8.50
C ALA A 227 15.10 3.40 -7.72
N THR A 228 15.05 4.09 -6.57
CA THR A 228 16.23 4.34 -5.76
C THR A 228 15.97 4.25 -4.27
N ILE A 229 16.99 3.81 -3.53
CA ILE A 229 17.00 3.87 -2.07
C ILE A 229 18.19 4.73 -1.65
N ILE A 230 17.94 5.77 -0.87
CA ILE A 230 18.94 6.76 -0.49
C ILE A 230 19.09 6.79 1.03
N ALA A 231 20.29 6.51 1.51
CA ALA A 231 20.68 6.75 2.89
C ALA A 231 21.70 7.92 2.90
N ALA A 232 21.33 9.08 3.45
CA ALA A 232 22.22 10.25 3.43
C ALA A 232 23.43 10.11 4.36
N ARG A 233 23.37 9.23 5.35
CA ARG A 233 24.42 9.00 6.34
C ARG A 233 25.02 7.61 6.25
N ARG A 234 24.19 6.55 6.41
CA ARG A 234 24.65 5.16 6.40
C ARG A 234 23.55 4.13 6.19
N PHE A 235 23.96 2.96 5.72
CA PHE A 235 23.24 1.70 5.85
C PHE A 235 23.82 0.92 7.02
N CYS A 236 22.98 0.49 7.98
CA CYS A 236 23.44 -0.28 9.11
C CYS A 236 23.52 -1.77 8.79
N GLY A 237 24.44 -2.48 9.45
CA GLY A 237 24.52 -3.94 9.40
C GLY A 237 23.19 -4.58 9.81
N GLY A 238 22.80 -5.68 9.14
CA GLY A 238 21.51 -6.33 9.31
C GLY A 238 20.35 -5.71 8.54
N ALA A 239 20.54 -4.55 7.92
CA ALA A 239 19.53 -3.98 7.04
C ALA A 239 19.54 -4.69 5.67
N LYS A 240 18.35 -4.85 5.09
CA LYS A 240 18.14 -5.40 3.75
C LYS A 240 17.50 -4.34 2.86
N ILE A 241 18.06 -4.15 1.68
CA ILE A 241 17.46 -3.31 0.65
C ILE A 241 17.09 -4.14 -0.57
N GLN A 242 16.00 -3.76 -1.23
CA GLN A 242 15.59 -4.35 -2.50
C GLN A 242 15.29 -3.23 -3.49
N VAL A 243 15.91 -3.28 -4.66
CA VAL A 243 15.61 -2.40 -5.78
C VAL A 243 15.14 -3.26 -6.95
N GLY A 244 13.87 -3.07 -7.34
CA GLY A 244 13.22 -3.97 -8.29
C GLY A 244 13.26 -5.42 -7.79
N ASN A 245 13.80 -6.32 -8.61
CA ASN A 245 13.87 -7.76 -8.30
C ASN A 245 15.18 -8.19 -7.61
N LYS A 246 16.07 -7.25 -7.29
CA LYS A 246 17.37 -7.56 -6.66
C LYS A 246 17.37 -7.13 -5.21
N GLN A 247 17.94 -7.96 -4.36
CA GLN A 247 18.05 -7.73 -2.93
C GLN A 247 19.53 -7.76 -2.51
N GLN A 248 19.88 -6.90 -1.58
CA GLN A 248 21.19 -6.84 -0.94
C GLN A 248 21.02 -6.72 0.57
N GLU A 249 21.80 -7.49 1.31
CA GLU A 249 21.91 -7.42 2.76
C GLU A 249 23.23 -6.80 3.17
N PHE A 250 23.21 -5.91 4.13
CA PHE A 250 24.40 -5.32 4.69
C PHE A 250 24.85 -6.12 5.90
N LEU A 251 26.05 -6.74 5.84
CA LEU A 251 26.61 -7.48 6.95
C LEU A 251 27.25 -6.55 8.00
N GLU A 252 27.75 -5.40 7.53
CA GLU A 252 28.40 -4.35 8.33
C GLU A 252 27.84 -2.97 7.98
N ASP A 253 28.09 -1.99 8.82
CA ASP A 253 27.73 -0.61 8.55
C ASP A 253 28.48 -0.10 7.31
N GLN A 254 27.74 0.46 6.35
CA GLN A 254 28.28 1.09 5.17
C GLN A 254 27.97 2.59 5.14
N VAL A 255 28.85 3.36 4.56
CA VAL A 255 28.64 4.80 4.31
C VAL A 255 27.39 4.97 3.44
N GLY A 256 26.67 6.04 3.71
CA GLY A 256 25.47 6.37 2.95
C GLY A 256 25.77 6.62 1.47
N GLY A 257 24.72 6.53 0.68
CA GLY A 257 24.76 6.69 -0.76
C GLY A 257 23.41 6.47 -1.38
N LYS A 258 23.37 6.50 -2.70
CA LYS A 258 22.19 6.19 -3.52
C LYS A 258 22.33 4.78 -4.09
N ALA A 259 21.50 3.86 -3.63
CA ALA A 259 21.37 2.52 -4.18
C ALA A 259 20.39 2.55 -5.36
N ALA A 260 20.82 2.08 -6.50
CA ALA A 260 20.04 1.97 -7.74
C ALA A 260 20.35 0.64 -8.44
N LEU A 261 19.47 0.22 -9.35
CA LEU A 261 19.69 -0.97 -10.18
C LEU A 261 20.46 -0.56 -11.44
N GLU A 262 21.69 -1.02 -11.60
CA GLU A 262 22.53 -0.82 -12.79
C GLU A 262 22.99 -2.20 -13.29
N GLU A 263 22.83 -2.47 -14.58
CA GLU A 263 23.22 -3.75 -15.23
C GLU A 263 22.75 -5.02 -14.46
N GLY A 264 21.57 -4.93 -13.80
CA GLY A 264 21.00 -6.06 -13.07
C GLY A 264 21.60 -6.32 -11.68
N GLN A 265 22.43 -5.39 -11.17
CA GLN A 265 22.97 -5.40 -9.80
C GLN A 265 22.63 -4.11 -9.06
N ILE A 266 22.60 -4.17 -7.73
CA ILE A 266 22.44 -2.96 -6.90
C ILE A 266 23.80 -2.31 -6.77
N VAL A 267 23.90 -1.06 -7.24
CA VAL A 267 25.11 -0.23 -7.12
C VAL A 267 24.81 0.92 -6.16
N ILE A 268 25.74 1.16 -5.21
CA ILE A 268 25.65 2.25 -4.23
C ILE A 268 26.72 3.31 -4.61
N ARG A 269 26.26 4.54 -4.85
CA ARG A 269 27.10 5.70 -5.17
C ARG A 269 26.90 6.84 -4.21
#